data_91539700aea210b6a0bec2569121ce07
#
_entry.id   91539700aea210b6a0bec2569121ce07
#
_cell.length_a   1.000
_cell.length_b   1.000
_cell.length_c   1.000
_cell.angle_alpha   90.00
_cell.angle_beta   90.00
_cell.angle_gamma   90.00
#
_symmetry.space_group_name_H-M   'P 1'
#
loop_
_entity.id
_entity.type
_entity.pdbx_description
1 polymer ?
#
loop_
_entity_poly.entity_id
_entity_poly.type
_entity_poly.pdbx_seq_one_letter_code
_entity_poly.pdbx_strand_id
1 'polypeptide(L)'
;MSPQSTVKALDGGWGWVVVVASFMAQFLAYGSPQSVGVLYPEWLEEFQEGKGLTAWVGSLVSGIGLIASPICSACVINFGARPVTIFSGVMVAGGLMLSAFAPNVPFLIFSYGIVVGLGCGLVYAATVTIICQYFDKRRGLALGIVTTGTSVGGFLYATAQNELVELFGLEGCLLIVGAIALNVIACAGLMRPLQLPAYYLKQKAAYEKAEEQLLAQSEKPVATKDPIKMTTGTAEKSTTANELLITMETKDTVDYEKSFLSSLALAKIIKKKQKAYSKYFHTTAEFLHDRVFVSLCIALFLFSLGAFPPVLFMEDVAQSEGLIDGISIIPLVSIVAITTGLGKLVLGILADIRWVNSLYLYAFTVVGTGVTLLVIPVTKNYLGLQILSAVVGFFSGNWAITPYVTTKIVGIDGLTHAYGTLMFFGGFGIMLGPPVVGWFYDWTQSYDFAFYFSGTCVLVGGISLFLTALPCWDKKKNKKENPRPEIEYTSNCEKVASVA
;
A
#
# COMPACT_ATOMS: atom_id res chain seq x y z
N MET A 1 9.92 -17.79 23.74
CA MET A 1 9.78 -17.41 22.32
C MET A 1 10.17 -18.61 21.50
N SER A 2 9.20 -19.36 20.95
CA SER A 2 9.47 -20.46 20.02
C SER A 2 10.05 -19.87 18.73
N PRO A 3 11.05 -20.46 18.07
CA PRO A 3 11.57 -20.01 16.82
C PRO A 3 10.44 -20.08 15.77
N GLN A 4 10.02 -18.94 15.25
CA GLN A 4 9.18 -18.90 14.05
C GLN A 4 9.97 -19.60 12.96
N SER A 5 9.47 -20.76 12.51
CA SER A 5 9.99 -21.42 11.33
C SER A 5 9.92 -20.43 10.17
N THR A 6 11.05 -19.92 9.73
CA THR A 6 11.17 -19.11 8.54
C THR A 6 10.76 -19.98 7.36
N VAL A 7 9.52 -19.79 6.89
CA VAL A 7 9.05 -20.46 5.68
C VAL A 7 9.92 -19.93 4.54
N LYS A 8 10.68 -20.83 3.93
CA LYS A 8 11.58 -20.52 2.81
C LYS A 8 10.75 -19.99 1.64
N ALA A 9 11.14 -18.86 1.07
CA ALA A 9 10.52 -18.34 -0.14
C ALA A 9 10.56 -19.37 -1.26
N LEU A 10 9.43 -19.53 -1.96
CA LEU A 10 9.28 -20.59 -2.97
C LEU A 10 10.01 -20.28 -4.28
N ASP A 11 10.26 -18.99 -4.58
CA ASP A 11 10.89 -18.47 -5.83
C ASP A 11 10.35 -19.09 -7.14
N GLY A 12 9.13 -19.63 -7.11
CA GLY A 12 8.52 -20.29 -8.28
C GLY A 12 7.15 -20.92 -8.00
N GLY A 13 6.73 -21.83 -8.89
CA GLY A 13 5.47 -22.57 -8.75
C GLY A 13 4.24 -21.65 -8.63
N TRP A 14 3.43 -21.83 -7.59
CA TRP A 14 2.23 -21.03 -7.33
C TRP A 14 2.52 -19.53 -7.14
N GLY A 15 3.77 -19.15 -6.81
CA GLY A 15 4.17 -17.76 -6.73
C GLY A 15 3.90 -16.97 -8.02
N TRP A 16 4.09 -17.58 -9.19
CA TRP A 16 3.79 -16.92 -10.46
C TRP A 16 2.28 -16.70 -10.70
N VAL A 17 1.44 -17.61 -10.21
CA VAL A 17 -0.03 -17.41 -10.22
C VAL A 17 -0.41 -16.20 -9.35
N VAL A 18 0.23 -16.06 -8.18
CA VAL A 18 0.04 -14.91 -7.31
C VAL A 18 0.54 -13.62 -7.96
N VAL A 19 1.63 -13.66 -8.75
CA VAL A 19 2.12 -12.51 -9.54
C VAL A 19 1.06 -12.07 -10.56
N VAL A 20 0.50 -12.99 -11.35
CA VAL A 20 -0.54 -12.68 -12.32
C VAL A 20 -1.80 -12.14 -11.63
N ALA A 21 -2.24 -12.76 -10.54
CA ALA A 21 -3.39 -12.30 -9.77
C ALA A 21 -3.16 -10.88 -9.19
N SER A 22 -1.95 -10.61 -8.68
CA SER A 22 -1.57 -9.30 -8.15
C SER A 22 -1.45 -8.23 -9.24
N PHE A 23 -0.92 -8.59 -10.41
CA PHE A 23 -0.90 -7.74 -11.60
C PHE A 23 -2.32 -7.34 -12.00
N MET A 24 -3.23 -8.32 -12.14
CA MET A 24 -4.62 -8.05 -12.52
C MET A 24 -5.36 -7.25 -11.43
N ALA A 25 -5.10 -7.49 -10.16
CA ALA A 25 -5.68 -6.71 -9.07
C ALA A 25 -5.24 -5.24 -9.14
N GLN A 26 -3.96 -4.97 -9.39
CA GLN A 26 -3.45 -3.60 -9.56
C GLN A 26 -3.96 -2.96 -10.86
N PHE A 27 -4.02 -3.70 -11.95
CA PHE A 27 -4.61 -3.26 -13.22
C PHE A 27 -6.05 -2.77 -13.04
N LEU A 28 -6.89 -3.56 -12.39
CA LEU A 28 -8.31 -3.27 -12.18
C LEU A 28 -8.56 -2.15 -11.17
N ALA A 29 -7.76 -2.10 -10.08
CA ALA A 29 -7.96 -1.11 -9.02
C ALA A 29 -7.39 0.27 -9.37
N TYR A 30 -6.24 0.30 -10.05
CA TYR A 30 -5.54 1.56 -10.36
C TYR A 30 -5.84 2.09 -11.78
N GLY A 31 -6.50 1.32 -12.63
CA GLY A 31 -6.78 1.74 -14.01
C GLY A 31 -7.45 3.11 -14.08
N SER A 32 -8.61 3.30 -13.43
CA SER A 32 -9.33 4.56 -13.42
C SER A 32 -8.58 5.68 -12.67
N PRO A 33 -8.02 5.48 -11.46
CA PRO A 33 -7.23 6.50 -10.78
C PRO A 33 -6.00 6.99 -11.56
N GLN A 34 -5.36 6.14 -12.34
CA GLN A 34 -4.20 6.53 -13.16
C GLN A 34 -4.59 7.27 -14.44
N SER A 35 -5.83 7.10 -14.90
CA SER A 35 -6.39 7.78 -16.07
C SER A 35 -7.35 8.92 -15.69
N VAL A 36 -7.27 9.41 -14.45
CA VAL A 36 -8.14 10.49 -13.93
C VAL A 36 -8.09 11.76 -14.77
N GLY A 37 -6.99 12.01 -15.48
CA GLY A 37 -6.85 13.14 -16.41
C GLY A 37 -7.89 13.15 -17.52
N VAL A 38 -8.43 12.01 -17.93
CA VAL A 38 -9.52 11.91 -18.92
C VAL A 38 -10.86 12.37 -18.31
N LEU A 39 -11.12 12.04 -17.05
CA LEU A 39 -12.36 12.40 -16.37
C LEU A 39 -12.36 13.83 -15.84
N TYR A 40 -11.18 14.43 -15.68
CA TYR A 40 -11.04 15.76 -15.09
C TYR A 40 -11.73 16.88 -15.90
N PRO A 41 -11.56 16.98 -17.23
CA PRO A 41 -12.29 17.94 -18.06
C PRO A 41 -13.81 17.77 -17.98
N GLU A 42 -14.28 16.53 -18.00
CA GLU A 42 -15.71 16.19 -17.92
C GLU A 42 -16.32 16.67 -16.59
N TRP A 43 -15.61 16.48 -15.47
CA TRP A 43 -16.04 16.99 -14.17
C TRP A 43 -16.06 18.51 -14.09
N LEU A 44 -15.12 19.19 -14.76
CA LEU A 44 -15.12 20.66 -14.86
C LEU A 44 -16.33 21.17 -15.63
N GLU A 45 -16.70 20.46 -16.71
CA GLU A 45 -17.84 20.81 -17.53
C GLU A 45 -19.17 20.52 -16.84
N GLU A 46 -19.29 19.38 -16.15
CA GLU A 46 -20.49 18.97 -15.43
C GLU A 46 -20.79 19.83 -14.20
N PHE A 47 -19.78 20.07 -13.35
CA PHE A 47 -19.98 20.77 -12.08
C PHE A 47 -19.74 22.28 -12.16
N GLN A 48 -19.09 22.80 -13.21
CA GLN A 48 -18.80 24.24 -13.40
C GLN A 48 -18.05 24.88 -12.21
N GLU A 49 -17.29 24.06 -11.43
CA GLU A 49 -16.54 24.49 -10.27
C GLU A 49 -15.09 24.89 -10.63
N GLY A 50 -14.40 25.56 -9.71
CA GLY A 50 -13.02 26.02 -9.94
C GLY A 50 -12.03 24.88 -10.17
N LYS A 51 -11.07 25.08 -11.10
CA LYS A 51 -10.02 24.10 -11.47
C LYS A 51 -9.27 23.55 -10.26
N GLY A 52 -8.93 24.42 -9.28
CA GLY A 52 -8.23 24.01 -8.07
C GLY A 52 -9.03 23.05 -7.18
N LEU A 53 -10.34 23.26 -7.02
CA LEU A 53 -11.18 22.37 -6.21
C LEU A 53 -11.33 21.00 -6.87
N THR A 54 -11.56 20.96 -8.18
CA THR A 54 -11.71 19.72 -8.94
C THR A 54 -10.39 18.92 -8.99
N ALA A 55 -9.23 19.61 -9.05
CA ALA A 55 -7.91 18.97 -9.02
C ALA A 55 -7.66 18.14 -7.73
N TRP A 56 -8.29 18.50 -6.62
CA TRP A 56 -8.21 17.71 -5.38
C TRP A 56 -8.73 16.29 -5.52
N VAL A 57 -9.69 16.03 -6.42
CA VAL A 57 -10.22 14.67 -6.65
C VAL A 57 -9.09 13.74 -7.10
N GLY A 58 -8.35 14.13 -8.13
CA GLY A 58 -7.22 13.36 -8.68
C GLY A 58 -6.02 13.26 -7.72
N SER A 59 -5.71 14.35 -7.01
CA SER A 59 -4.62 14.38 -6.04
C SER A 59 -4.89 13.47 -4.83
N LEU A 60 -6.11 13.49 -4.32
CA LEU A 60 -6.49 12.69 -3.17
C LEU A 60 -6.58 11.20 -3.49
N VAL A 61 -7.13 10.80 -4.64
CA VAL A 61 -7.20 9.38 -5.00
C VAL A 61 -5.81 8.75 -5.07
N SER A 62 -4.83 9.48 -5.55
CA SER A 62 -3.44 9.01 -5.64
C SER A 62 -2.69 9.13 -4.31
N GLY A 63 -2.87 10.24 -3.57
CA GLY A 63 -2.13 10.54 -2.35
C GLY A 63 -2.64 9.81 -1.11
N ILE A 64 -3.97 9.71 -0.91
CA ILE A 64 -4.54 9.21 0.36
C ILE A 64 -4.25 7.73 0.58
N GLY A 65 -4.23 6.93 -0.49
CA GLY A 65 -3.86 5.52 -0.41
C GLY A 65 -2.44 5.30 0.09
N LEU A 66 -1.52 6.19 -0.29
CA LEU A 66 -0.13 6.16 0.16
C LEU A 66 0.03 6.73 1.57
N ILE A 67 -0.66 7.82 1.91
CA ILE A 67 -0.68 8.37 3.28
C ILE A 67 -1.22 7.34 4.27
N ALA A 68 -2.26 6.60 3.90
CA ALA A 68 -2.83 5.54 4.71
C ALA A 68 -1.99 4.23 4.70
N SER A 69 -0.88 4.16 3.95
CA SER A 69 -0.06 2.95 3.80
C SER A 69 0.36 2.30 5.12
N PRO A 70 0.72 3.03 6.22
CA PRO A 70 0.99 2.40 7.51
C PRO A 70 -0.21 1.61 8.05
N ILE A 71 -1.42 2.16 7.88
CA ILE A 71 -2.68 1.51 8.31
C ILE A 71 -2.98 0.32 7.41
N CYS A 72 -2.86 0.49 6.08
CA CYS A 72 -3.06 -0.56 5.09
C CYS A 72 -2.12 -1.75 5.33
N SER A 73 -0.84 -1.46 5.60
CA SER A 73 0.16 -2.47 5.93
C SER A 73 -0.16 -3.20 7.24
N ALA A 74 -0.61 -2.48 8.26
CA ALA A 74 -1.06 -3.09 9.52
C ALA A 74 -2.28 -4.00 9.31
N CYS A 75 -3.23 -3.63 8.44
CA CYS A 75 -4.36 -4.48 8.07
C CYS A 75 -3.88 -5.78 7.39
N VAL A 76 -2.92 -5.69 6.46
CA VAL A 76 -2.38 -6.87 5.77
C VAL A 76 -1.66 -7.81 6.74
N ILE A 77 -0.89 -7.30 7.71
CA ILE A 77 -0.22 -8.13 8.73
C ILE A 77 -1.24 -8.86 9.61
N ASN A 78 -2.30 -8.18 10.02
CA ASN A 78 -3.26 -8.74 10.97
C ASN A 78 -4.25 -9.70 10.29
N PHE A 79 -4.80 -9.33 9.15
CA PHE A 79 -5.87 -10.08 8.48
C PHE A 79 -5.35 -10.94 7.31
N GLY A 80 -4.18 -10.61 6.76
CA GLY A 80 -3.60 -11.26 5.59
C GLY A 80 -3.97 -10.56 4.28
N ALA A 81 -3.21 -10.85 3.21
CA ALA A 81 -3.37 -10.21 1.91
C ALA A 81 -4.74 -10.51 1.26
N ARG A 82 -5.21 -11.77 1.31
CA ARG A 82 -6.44 -12.21 0.64
C ARG A 82 -7.70 -11.46 1.10
N PRO A 83 -8.10 -11.45 2.41
CA PRO A 83 -9.31 -10.75 2.85
C PRO A 83 -9.18 -9.23 2.71
N VAL A 84 -7.97 -8.67 2.85
CA VAL A 84 -7.72 -7.23 2.64
C VAL A 84 -7.97 -6.87 1.17
N THR A 85 -7.51 -7.67 0.20
CA THR A 85 -7.75 -7.43 -1.23
C THR A 85 -9.23 -7.59 -1.60
N ILE A 86 -9.98 -8.53 -0.98
CA ILE A 86 -11.43 -8.64 -1.18
C ILE A 86 -12.13 -7.36 -0.70
N PHE A 87 -11.83 -6.92 0.52
CA PHE A 87 -12.42 -5.71 1.09
C PHE A 87 -12.09 -4.47 0.26
N SER A 88 -10.84 -4.36 -0.21
CA SER A 88 -10.42 -3.24 -1.05
C SER A 88 -11.10 -3.23 -2.42
N GLY A 89 -11.34 -4.41 -3.02
CA GLY A 89 -12.09 -4.52 -4.27
C GLY A 89 -13.52 -3.99 -4.13
N VAL A 90 -14.20 -4.30 -3.01
CA VAL A 90 -15.51 -3.73 -2.70
C VAL A 90 -15.44 -2.21 -2.50
N MET A 91 -14.41 -1.70 -1.82
CA MET A 91 -14.23 -0.26 -1.62
C MET A 91 -13.99 0.48 -2.94
N VAL A 92 -13.10 -0.02 -3.80
CA VAL A 92 -12.80 0.60 -5.10
C VAL A 92 -14.04 0.61 -5.99
N ALA A 93 -14.68 -0.54 -6.16
CA ALA A 93 -15.87 -0.66 -7.00
C ALA A 93 -17.04 0.17 -6.46
N GLY A 94 -17.31 0.08 -5.16
CA GLY A 94 -18.37 0.86 -4.51
C GLY A 94 -18.12 2.36 -4.55
N GLY A 95 -16.86 2.79 -4.37
CA GLY A 95 -16.47 4.20 -4.48
C GLY A 95 -16.66 4.75 -5.89
N LEU A 96 -16.27 3.98 -6.93
CA LEU A 96 -16.48 4.36 -8.33
C LEU A 96 -17.98 4.44 -8.69
N MET A 97 -18.77 3.42 -8.30
CA MET A 97 -20.21 3.44 -8.52
C MET A 97 -20.91 4.57 -7.75
N LEU A 98 -20.47 4.86 -6.52
CA LEU A 98 -21.00 5.96 -5.73
C LEU A 98 -20.67 7.32 -6.37
N SER A 99 -19.49 7.42 -7.00
CA SER A 99 -19.06 8.65 -7.70
C SER A 99 -19.87 8.93 -8.96
N ALA A 100 -20.52 7.92 -9.58
CA ALA A 100 -21.44 8.10 -10.69
C ALA A 100 -22.66 8.96 -10.30
N PHE A 101 -23.09 8.88 -9.05
CA PHE A 101 -24.23 9.63 -8.53
C PHE A 101 -23.83 10.85 -7.70
N ALA A 102 -22.65 11.42 -7.93
CA ALA A 102 -22.14 12.55 -7.17
C ALA A 102 -22.92 13.83 -7.49
N PRO A 103 -23.60 14.46 -6.49
CA PRO A 103 -24.37 15.68 -6.72
C PRO A 103 -23.49 16.94 -6.77
N ASN A 104 -22.24 16.87 -6.30
CA ASN A 104 -21.31 17.99 -6.22
C ASN A 104 -19.87 17.50 -6.07
N VAL A 105 -18.90 18.42 -6.30
CA VAL A 105 -17.46 18.13 -6.19
C VAL A 105 -17.02 17.67 -4.79
N PRO A 106 -17.49 18.24 -3.66
CA PRO A 106 -17.14 17.73 -2.34
C PRO A 106 -17.54 16.26 -2.10
N PHE A 107 -18.69 15.84 -2.63
CA PHE A 107 -19.12 14.44 -2.58
C PHE A 107 -18.21 13.56 -3.45
N LEU A 108 -17.83 14.03 -4.63
CA LEU A 108 -16.89 13.36 -5.52
C LEU A 108 -15.50 13.22 -4.88
N ILE A 109 -15.02 14.24 -4.17
CA ILE A 109 -13.79 14.18 -3.37
C ILE A 109 -13.88 13.06 -2.33
N PHE A 110 -15.01 12.92 -1.65
CA PHE A 110 -15.20 11.85 -0.67
C PHE A 110 -15.28 10.47 -1.35
N SER A 111 -16.14 10.29 -2.35
CA SER A 111 -16.39 8.98 -2.98
C SER A 111 -15.21 8.52 -3.84
N TYR A 112 -14.77 9.34 -4.78
CA TYR A 112 -13.66 9.01 -5.68
C TYR A 112 -12.30 9.25 -4.99
N GLY A 113 -12.08 10.42 -4.39
CA GLY A 113 -10.80 10.77 -3.78
C GLY A 113 -10.45 9.90 -2.58
N ILE A 114 -11.34 9.83 -1.57
CA ILE A 114 -11.03 9.15 -0.31
C ILE A 114 -11.33 7.66 -0.36
N VAL A 115 -12.56 7.25 -0.75
CA VAL A 115 -12.95 5.83 -0.67
C VAL A 115 -12.18 4.99 -1.69
N VAL A 116 -12.13 5.41 -2.96
CA VAL A 116 -11.34 4.70 -3.98
C VAL A 116 -9.86 4.74 -3.64
N GLY A 117 -9.33 5.91 -3.22
CA GLY A 117 -7.92 6.07 -2.85
C GLY A 117 -7.48 5.12 -1.72
N LEU A 118 -8.27 5.00 -0.65
CA LEU A 118 -8.02 4.02 0.43
C LEU A 118 -8.08 2.58 -0.08
N GLY A 119 -9.06 2.26 -0.93
CA GLY A 119 -9.16 0.95 -1.57
C GLY A 119 -7.91 0.62 -2.37
N CYS A 120 -7.43 1.54 -3.21
CA CYS A 120 -6.18 1.39 -3.97
C CYS A 120 -4.98 1.15 -3.04
N GLY A 121 -4.84 1.93 -1.96
CA GLY A 121 -3.77 1.75 -0.98
C GLY A 121 -3.77 0.36 -0.34
N LEU A 122 -4.94 -0.20 -0.04
CA LEU A 122 -5.08 -1.57 0.49
C LEU A 122 -4.68 -2.63 -0.53
N VAL A 123 -5.10 -2.51 -1.82
CA VAL A 123 -4.67 -3.43 -2.89
C VAL A 123 -3.16 -3.40 -3.03
N TYR A 124 -2.56 -2.20 -3.07
CA TYR A 124 -1.12 -2.04 -3.24
C TYR A 124 -0.34 -2.67 -2.09
N ALA A 125 -0.72 -2.36 -0.84
CA ALA A 125 -0.08 -2.93 0.34
C ALA A 125 -0.19 -4.46 0.38
N ALA A 126 -1.35 -5.01 0.03
CA ALA A 126 -1.59 -6.45 0.02
C ALA A 126 -0.75 -7.16 -1.05
N THR A 127 -0.76 -6.65 -2.29
CA THR A 127 -0.04 -7.24 -3.43
C THR A 127 1.47 -7.18 -3.25
N VAL A 128 2.03 -6.04 -2.84
CA VAL A 128 3.47 -5.90 -2.55
C VAL A 128 3.90 -6.84 -1.43
N THR A 129 3.14 -6.89 -0.34
CA THR A 129 3.49 -7.73 0.81
C THR A 129 3.49 -9.22 0.45
N ILE A 130 2.48 -9.71 -0.27
CA ILE A 130 2.41 -11.13 -0.63
C ILE A 130 3.53 -11.53 -1.59
N ILE A 131 3.87 -10.68 -2.57
CA ILE A 131 4.97 -10.93 -3.49
C ILE A 131 6.32 -10.98 -2.78
N CYS A 132 6.58 -10.09 -1.84
CA CYS A 132 7.80 -10.11 -1.03
C CYS A 132 7.93 -11.37 -0.15
N GLN A 133 6.79 -12.02 0.21
CA GLN A 133 6.80 -13.30 0.93
C GLN A 133 7.10 -14.49 0.03
N TYR A 134 6.63 -14.48 -1.23
CA TYR A 134 6.79 -15.58 -2.18
C TYR A 134 8.16 -15.61 -2.85
N PHE A 135 8.77 -14.43 -3.09
CA PHE A 135 10.00 -14.29 -3.85
C PHE A 135 11.14 -13.70 -3.01
N ASP A 136 12.32 -14.29 -3.16
CA ASP A 136 13.57 -13.78 -2.58
C ASP A 136 14.60 -13.45 -3.67
N LYS A 137 14.97 -14.42 -4.49
CA LYS A 137 15.98 -14.25 -5.56
C LYS A 137 15.49 -13.43 -6.75
N ARG A 138 14.19 -13.53 -7.08
CA ARG A 138 13.55 -12.85 -8.22
C ARG A 138 12.53 -11.80 -7.77
N ARG A 139 12.75 -11.19 -6.59
CA ARG A 139 11.81 -10.24 -5.99
C ARG A 139 11.63 -8.99 -6.83
N GLY A 140 12.71 -8.44 -7.38
CA GLY A 140 12.69 -7.25 -8.23
C GLY A 140 11.88 -7.46 -9.50
N LEU A 141 12.09 -8.58 -10.19
CA LEU A 141 11.33 -8.95 -11.38
C LEU A 141 9.84 -9.14 -11.05
N ALA A 142 9.53 -9.87 -9.99
CA ALA A 142 8.15 -10.13 -9.59
C ALA A 142 7.40 -8.84 -9.22
N LEU A 143 8.03 -7.94 -8.47
CA LEU A 143 7.50 -6.62 -8.15
C LEU A 143 7.36 -5.74 -9.40
N GLY A 144 8.33 -5.79 -10.32
CA GLY A 144 8.29 -5.10 -11.60
C GLY A 144 7.06 -5.50 -12.42
N ILE A 145 6.81 -6.81 -12.58
CA ILE A 145 5.64 -7.34 -13.29
C ILE A 145 4.34 -6.86 -12.61
N VAL A 146 4.22 -7.05 -11.30
CA VAL A 146 3.00 -6.70 -10.56
C VAL A 146 2.69 -5.22 -10.66
N THR A 147 3.68 -4.35 -10.44
CA THR A 147 3.47 -2.90 -10.48
C THR A 147 3.29 -2.35 -11.90
N THR A 148 3.72 -3.06 -12.94
CA THR A 148 3.40 -2.71 -14.34
C THR A 148 1.89 -2.79 -14.61
N GLY A 149 1.13 -3.58 -13.85
CA GLY A 149 -0.32 -3.63 -13.91
C GLY A 149 -0.98 -2.25 -13.78
N THR A 150 -0.45 -1.37 -12.92
CA THR A 150 -0.97 0.00 -12.79
C THR A 150 -0.77 0.84 -14.05
N SER A 151 0.38 0.67 -14.74
CA SER A 151 0.70 1.43 -15.95
C SER A 151 -0.09 0.95 -17.16
N VAL A 152 -0.21 -0.38 -17.33
CA VAL A 152 -1.06 -0.98 -18.37
C VAL A 152 -2.54 -0.63 -18.13
N GLY A 153 -2.96 -0.64 -16.85
CA GLY A 153 -4.28 -0.18 -16.45
C GLY A 153 -4.53 1.26 -16.86
N GLY A 154 -3.66 2.19 -16.45
CA GLY A 154 -3.79 3.60 -16.80
C GLY A 154 -3.91 3.84 -18.30
N PHE A 155 -3.08 3.18 -19.11
CA PHE A 155 -3.14 3.29 -20.56
C PHE A 155 -4.46 2.79 -21.16
N LEU A 156 -4.87 1.56 -20.83
CA LEU A 156 -6.09 0.97 -21.39
C LEU A 156 -7.35 1.66 -20.88
N TYR A 157 -7.39 2.04 -19.60
CA TYR A 157 -8.54 2.77 -19.05
C TYR A 157 -8.64 4.19 -19.60
N ALA A 158 -7.54 4.88 -19.89
CA ALA A 158 -7.59 6.20 -20.51
C ALA A 158 -8.34 6.14 -21.86
N THR A 159 -7.99 5.17 -22.71
CA THR A 159 -8.68 4.99 -23.99
C THR A 159 -10.13 4.53 -23.80
N ALA A 160 -10.35 3.53 -22.94
CA ALA A 160 -11.69 2.99 -22.71
C ALA A 160 -12.64 4.00 -22.04
N GLN A 161 -12.16 4.82 -21.10
CA GLN A 161 -12.98 5.84 -20.44
C GLN A 161 -13.40 6.94 -21.40
N ASN A 162 -12.51 7.37 -22.30
CA ASN A 162 -12.86 8.35 -23.33
C ASN A 162 -14.05 7.86 -24.18
N GLU A 163 -13.95 6.66 -24.73
CA GLU A 163 -15.02 6.03 -25.52
C GLU A 163 -16.30 5.80 -24.68
N LEU A 164 -16.16 5.40 -23.41
CA LEU A 164 -17.31 5.16 -22.54
C LEU A 164 -18.02 6.45 -22.16
N VAL A 165 -17.30 7.56 -21.98
CA VAL A 165 -17.90 8.86 -21.70
C VAL A 165 -18.67 9.36 -22.93
N GLU A 166 -18.13 9.22 -24.14
CA GLU A 166 -18.82 9.58 -25.37
C GLU A 166 -20.10 8.76 -25.57
N LEU A 167 -20.09 7.45 -25.24
CA LEU A 167 -21.22 6.55 -25.50
C LEU A 167 -22.27 6.56 -24.40
N PHE A 168 -21.90 6.64 -23.14
CA PHE A 168 -22.77 6.43 -21.98
C PHE A 168 -22.81 7.61 -21.00
N GLY A 169 -22.09 8.67 -21.29
CA GLY A 169 -21.90 9.79 -20.37
C GLY A 169 -21.01 9.45 -19.19
N LEU A 170 -20.77 10.44 -18.34
CA LEU A 170 -19.90 10.32 -17.16
C LEU A 170 -20.41 9.28 -16.14
N GLU A 171 -21.72 9.30 -15.86
CA GLU A 171 -22.36 8.35 -14.92
C GLU A 171 -22.24 6.91 -15.39
N GLY A 172 -22.57 6.65 -16.67
CA GLY A 172 -22.48 5.32 -17.26
C GLY A 172 -21.06 4.79 -17.32
N CYS A 173 -20.08 5.64 -17.65
CA CYS A 173 -18.66 5.31 -17.61
C CYS A 173 -18.22 4.84 -16.23
N LEU A 174 -18.51 5.61 -15.17
CA LEU A 174 -18.11 5.28 -13.78
C LEU A 174 -18.79 4.01 -13.25
N LEU A 175 -20.05 3.75 -13.64
CA LEU A 175 -20.75 2.51 -13.29
C LEU A 175 -20.11 1.28 -13.94
N ILE A 176 -19.79 1.36 -15.24
CA ILE A 176 -19.16 0.26 -15.98
C ILE A 176 -17.77 -0.03 -15.42
N VAL A 177 -16.97 1.02 -15.20
CA VAL A 177 -15.62 0.90 -14.63
C VAL A 177 -15.67 0.32 -13.22
N GLY A 178 -16.64 0.75 -12.40
CA GLY A 178 -16.89 0.19 -11.06
C GLY A 178 -17.26 -1.30 -11.11
N ALA A 179 -18.10 -1.71 -12.06
CA ALA A 179 -18.43 -3.12 -12.26
C ALA A 179 -17.22 -3.97 -12.67
N ILE A 180 -16.36 -3.44 -13.53
CA ILE A 180 -15.09 -4.09 -13.91
C ILE A 180 -14.18 -4.23 -12.70
N ALA A 181 -14.09 -3.23 -11.83
CA ALA A 181 -13.26 -3.24 -10.62
C ALA A 181 -13.69 -4.33 -9.61
N LEU A 182 -14.94 -4.81 -9.61
CA LEU A 182 -15.37 -5.95 -8.77
C LEU A 182 -14.56 -7.22 -9.03
N ASN A 183 -13.97 -7.38 -10.22
CA ASN A 183 -13.12 -8.54 -10.53
C ASN A 183 -11.83 -8.61 -9.70
N VAL A 184 -11.47 -7.53 -8.97
CA VAL A 184 -10.41 -7.57 -7.93
C VAL A 184 -10.69 -8.67 -6.90
N ILE A 185 -11.97 -8.93 -6.59
CA ILE A 185 -12.40 -9.98 -5.66
C ILE A 185 -12.01 -11.37 -6.18
N ALA A 186 -12.19 -11.61 -7.49
CA ALA A 186 -11.79 -12.87 -8.12
C ALA A 186 -10.25 -13.05 -8.08
N CYS A 187 -9.49 -11.98 -8.35
CA CYS A 187 -8.03 -11.99 -8.23
C CYS A 187 -7.58 -12.33 -6.80
N ALA A 188 -8.25 -11.78 -5.79
CA ALA A 188 -7.96 -12.08 -4.38
C ALA A 188 -8.15 -13.56 -4.04
N GLY A 189 -9.07 -14.25 -4.71
CA GLY A 189 -9.30 -15.69 -4.58
C GLY A 189 -8.04 -16.53 -4.85
N LEU A 190 -7.21 -16.11 -5.80
CA LEU A 190 -5.96 -16.78 -6.21
C LEU A 190 -4.78 -16.47 -5.27
N MET A 191 -4.85 -15.40 -4.45
CA MET A 191 -3.80 -15.00 -3.52
C MET A 191 -3.79 -15.92 -2.28
N ARG A 192 -3.09 -17.05 -2.37
CA ARG A 192 -2.97 -18.02 -1.27
C ARG A 192 -1.93 -17.52 -0.26
N PRO A 193 -2.25 -17.38 1.04
CA PRO A 193 -1.26 -16.97 2.03
C PRO A 193 -0.25 -18.11 2.28
N LEU A 194 1.05 -17.78 2.33
CA LEU A 194 2.12 -18.73 2.70
C LEU A 194 2.10 -19.04 4.21
N GLN A 195 1.73 -18.05 5.02
CA GLN A 195 1.62 -18.16 6.47
C GLN A 195 0.22 -17.74 6.90
N LEU A 196 -0.30 -18.41 7.91
CA LEU A 196 -1.56 -18.01 8.51
C LEU A 196 -1.40 -16.61 9.14
N PRO A 197 -2.30 -15.67 8.83
CA PRO A 197 -2.27 -14.33 9.40
C PRO A 197 -2.32 -14.36 10.92
N ALA A 198 -1.75 -13.34 11.56
CA ALA A 198 -1.64 -13.24 13.02
C ALA A 198 -2.99 -13.33 13.73
N TYR A 199 -4.06 -12.88 13.10
CA TYR A 199 -5.42 -13.00 13.62
C TYR A 199 -5.85 -14.48 13.75
N TYR A 200 -5.69 -15.27 12.70
CA TYR A 200 -6.08 -16.70 12.70
C TYR A 200 -5.21 -17.54 13.64
N LEU A 201 -3.91 -17.22 13.76
CA LEU A 201 -3.04 -17.88 14.72
C LEU A 201 -3.46 -17.61 16.17
N LYS A 202 -3.90 -16.38 16.48
CA LYS A 202 -4.43 -16.05 17.81
C LYS A 202 -5.77 -16.74 18.08
N GLN A 203 -6.63 -16.79 17.08
CA GLN A 203 -7.92 -17.46 17.20
C GLN A 203 -7.74 -18.97 17.40
N LYS A 204 -6.87 -19.61 16.61
CA LYS A 204 -6.53 -21.03 16.77
C LYS A 204 -5.97 -21.35 18.15
N ALA A 205 -5.01 -20.56 18.64
CA ALA A 205 -4.46 -20.71 19.97
C ALA A 205 -5.49 -20.44 21.10
N ALA A 206 -6.49 -19.61 20.86
CA ALA A 206 -7.59 -19.40 21.80
C ALA A 206 -8.55 -20.60 21.82
N TYR A 207 -8.85 -21.21 20.67
CA TYR A 207 -9.64 -22.42 20.56
C TYR A 207 -8.95 -23.60 21.23
N GLU A 208 -7.66 -23.83 20.95
CA GLU A 208 -6.87 -24.91 21.57
C GLU A 208 -6.85 -24.78 23.10
N LYS A 209 -6.69 -23.57 23.63
CA LYS A 209 -6.76 -23.34 25.10
C LYS A 209 -8.15 -23.56 25.67
N ALA A 210 -9.20 -23.20 24.95
CA ALA A 210 -10.59 -23.44 25.41
C ALA A 210 -10.90 -24.94 25.41
N GLU A 211 -10.43 -25.67 24.43
CA GLU A 211 -10.57 -27.13 24.35
C GLU A 211 -9.80 -27.85 25.47
N GLU A 212 -8.53 -27.44 25.73
CA GLU A 212 -7.75 -27.96 26.87
C GLU A 212 -8.46 -27.70 28.21
N GLN A 213 -9.09 -26.52 28.39
CA GLN A 213 -9.82 -26.20 29.59
C GLN A 213 -11.10 -27.03 29.76
N LEU A 214 -11.81 -27.31 28.66
CA LEU A 214 -12.97 -28.17 28.65
C LEU A 214 -12.61 -29.63 28.98
N LEU A 215 -11.55 -30.14 28.41
CA LEU A 215 -11.02 -31.49 28.70
C LEU A 215 -10.57 -31.59 30.17
N ALA A 216 -9.85 -30.60 30.71
CA ALA A 216 -9.43 -30.59 32.10
C ALA A 216 -10.60 -30.43 33.10
N GLN A 217 -11.73 -29.86 32.68
CA GLN A 217 -12.96 -29.83 33.48
C GLN A 217 -13.73 -31.18 33.46
N SER A 218 -13.66 -31.92 32.34
CA SER A 218 -14.29 -33.22 32.21
C SER A 218 -13.56 -34.33 32.96
N GLU A 219 -12.24 -34.14 33.21
CA GLU A 219 -11.41 -35.09 33.98
C GLU A 219 -11.46 -34.93 35.50
N LYS A 220 -12.13 -33.87 36.01
CA LYS A 220 -12.34 -33.74 37.46
C LYS A 220 -13.32 -34.80 37.92
N PRO A 221 -12.93 -35.73 38.80
CA PRO A 221 -13.83 -36.75 39.30
C PRO A 221 -15.00 -36.09 40.02
N VAL A 222 -16.20 -36.43 39.64
CA VAL A 222 -17.41 -36.05 40.34
C VAL A 222 -17.25 -36.55 41.77
N ALA A 223 -16.99 -35.63 42.71
CA ALA A 223 -17.00 -36.00 44.13
C ALA A 223 -18.39 -36.51 44.47
N THR A 224 -18.48 -37.84 44.67
CA THR A 224 -19.63 -38.54 45.19
C THR A 224 -20.05 -37.87 46.48
N LYS A 225 -21.11 -37.11 46.45
CA LYS A 225 -21.82 -36.65 47.66
C LYS A 225 -22.44 -37.88 48.34
N ASP A 226 -22.13 -38.07 49.63
CA ASP A 226 -22.65 -39.09 50.49
C ASP A 226 -24.17 -39.18 50.46
N PRO A 227 -24.76 -40.38 50.68
CA PRO A 227 -26.20 -40.59 50.59
C PRO A 227 -26.93 -39.91 51.74
N ILE A 228 -27.80 -38.98 51.40
CA ILE A 228 -28.71 -38.32 52.32
C ILE A 228 -29.71 -39.31 52.89
N LYS A 229 -29.68 -39.56 54.19
CA LYS A 229 -30.67 -40.29 54.97
C LYS A 229 -32.04 -39.62 54.78
N MET A 230 -33.01 -40.38 54.30
CA MET A 230 -34.42 -40.05 54.38
C MET A 230 -34.90 -40.01 55.84
N THR A 231 -35.35 -38.86 56.26
CA THR A 231 -36.27 -38.70 57.38
C THR A 231 -37.51 -38.00 56.90
N THR A 232 -38.60 -38.72 56.97
CA THR A 232 -39.99 -38.28 56.75
C THR A 232 -40.38 -37.25 57.79
N GLY A 233 -40.92 -36.09 57.35
CA GLY A 233 -41.48 -35.04 58.20
C GLY A 233 -42.23 -34.02 57.35
N THR A 234 -43.52 -34.11 57.39
CA THR A 234 -44.55 -33.21 56.89
C THR A 234 -44.37 -31.76 57.34
N ALA A 235 -44.32 -30.79 56.41
CA ALA A 235 -44.77 -29.41 56.61
C ALA A 235 -44.96 -28.68 55.29
N GLU A 236 -46.12 -28.16 55.08
CA GLU A 236 -46.62 -27.40 53.91
C GLU A 236 -46.05 -26.00 53.74
N LYS A 237 -46.06 -25.56 52.47
CA LYS A 237 -46.28 -24.19 51.97
C LYS A 237 -45.60 -23.03 52.68
N SER A 238 -44.41 -22.73 52.23
CA SER A 238 -43.91 -21.31 52.29
C SER A 238 -42.64 -21.10 51.41
N THR A 239 -42.44 -21.78 50.26
CA THR A 239 -41.13 -21.83 49.59
C THR A 239 -41.06 -21.09 48.26
N THR A 240 -42.20 -20.50 47.76
CA THR A 240 -42.23 -19.93 46.41
C THR A 240 -41.68 -18.50 46.31
N ALA A 241 -41.74 -17.72 47.39
CA ALA A 241 -41.28 -16.32 47.36
C ALA A 241 -39.77 -16.18 47.58
N ASN A 242 -39.19 -17.02 48.44
CA ASN A 242 -37.75 -16.98 48.72
C ASN A 242 -36.91 -17.58 47.61
N GLU A 243 -37.37 -18.62 46.89
CA GLU A 243 -36.66 -19.14 45.72
C GLU A 243 -36.69 -18.16 44.54
N LEU A 244 -37.77 -17.37 44.35
CA LEU A 244 -37.83 -16.33 43.34
C LEU A 244 -36.89 -15.14 43.68
N LEU A 245 -36.76 -14.78 44.92
CA LEU A 245 -35.86 -13.72 45.38
C LEU A 245 -34.39 -14.16 45.26
N ILE A 246 -34.05 -15.38 45.64
CA ILE A 246 -32.69 -15.93 45.50
C ILE A 246 -32.31 -16.11 44.01
N THR A 247 -33.27 -16.50 43.13
CA THR A 247 -33.05 -16.61 41.69
C THR A 247 -32.92 -15.24 41.01
N MET A 248 -33.60 -14.21 41.47
CA MET A 248 -33.44 -12.84 40.98
C MET A 248 -32.09 -12.24 41.43
N GLU A 249 -31.72 -12.35 42.71
CA GLU A 249 -30.42 -11.85 43.19
C GLU A 249 -29.23 -12.56 42.54
N THR A 250 -29.33 -13.88 42.29
CA THR A 250 -28.26 -14.62 41.59
C THR A 250 -28.19 -14.26 40.10
N LYS A 251 -29.33 -13.89 39.47
CA LYS A 251 -29.33 -13.51 38.04
C LYS A 251 -28.73 -12.11 37.86
N ASP A 252 -29.07 -11.16 38.73
CA ASP A 252 -28.51 -9.81 38.69
C ASP A 252 -27.01 -9.79 39.03
N THR A 253 -26.56 -10.61 39.96
CA THR A 253 -25.12 -10.74 40.28
C THR A 253 -24.34 -11.43 39.15
N VAL A 254 -24.92 -12.43 38.48
CA VAL A 254 -24.30 -13.11 37.34
C VAL A 254 -24.22 -12.18 36.11
N ASP A 255 -25.22 -11.36 35.85
CA ASP A 255 -25.22 -10.41 34.75
C ASP A 255 -24.29 -9.21 35.04
N TYR A 256 -24.16 -8.77 36.28
CA TYR A 256 -23.20 -7.75 36.71
C TYR A 256 -21.75 -8.28 36.59
N GLU A 257 -21.50 -9.53 36.98
CA GLU A 257 -20.19 -10.18 36.86
C GLU A 257 -19.79 -10.40 35.42
N LYS A 258 -20.75 -10.78 34.54
CA LYS A 258 -20.52 -10.87 33.08
C LYS A 258 -20.24 -9.51 32.47
N SER A 259 -20.97 -8.47 32.86
CA SER A 259 -20.75 -7.10 32.41
C SER A 259 -19.39 -6.55 32.88
N PHE A 260 -18.99 -6.83 34.13
CA PHE A 260 -17.70 -6.46 34.68
C PHE A 260 -16.54 -7.21 34.01
N LEU A 261 -16.70 -8.51 33.75
CA LEU A 261 -15.71 -9.31 33.05
C LEU A 261 -15.56 -8.87 31.59
N SER A 262 -16.67 -8.49 30.93
CA SER A 262 -16.63 -7.95 29.58
C SER A 262 -15.93 -6.58 29.49
N SER A 263 -16.16 -5.72 30.47
CA SER A 263 -15.50 -4.41 30.57
C SER A 263 -13.99 -4.55 30.90
N LEU A 264 -13.61 -5.50 31.75
CA LEU A 264 -12.21 -5.85 32.03
C LEU A 264 -11.51 -6.46 30.82
N ALA A 265 -12.22 -7.32 30.06
CA ALA A 265 -11.71 -7.87 28.80
C ALA A 265 -11.51 -6.76 27.76
N LEU A 266 -12.47 -5.82 27.65
CA LEU A 266 -12.37 -4.66 26.79
C LEU A 266 -11.19 -3.75 27.17
N ALA A 267 -11.03 -3.47 28.47
CA ALA A 267 -9.90 -2.69 28.99
C ALA A 267 -8.55 -3.37 28.74
N LYS A 268 -8.47 -4.71 28.87
CA LYS A 268 -7.27 -5.48 28.51
C LYS A 268 -6.99 -5.43 27.00
N ILE A 269 -8.02 -5.49 26.15
CA ILE A 269 -7.89 -5.36 24.70
C ILE A 269 -7.41 -3.95 24.34
N ILE A 270 -7.97 -2.91 24.94
CA ILE A 270 -7.56 -1.51 24.73
C ILE A 270 -6.11 -1.31 25.17
N LYS A 271 -5.71 -1.75 26.37
CA LYS A 271 -4.30 -1.70 26.83
C LYS A 271 -3.36 -2.48 25.92
N LYS A 272 -3.77 -3.63 25.41
CA LYS A 272 -2.98 -4.44 24.48
C LYS A 272 -2.84 -3.77 23.12
N LYS A 273 -3.91 -3.12 22.61
CA LYS A 273 -3.86 -2.27 21.40
C LYS A 273 -2.94 -1.07 21.63
N GLN A 274 -3.07 -0.37 22.75
CA GLN A 274 -2.22 0.79 23.09
C GLN A 274 -0.74 0.42 23.16
N LYS A 275 -0.40 -0.75 23.74
CA LYS A 275 0.96 -1.27 23.77
C LYS A 275 1.47 -1.69 22.37
N ALA A 276 0.59 -2.18 21.50
CA ALA A 276 0.93 -2.50 20.11
C ALA A 276 1.16 -1.23 19.28
N TYR A 277 0.35 -0.20 19.43
CA TYR A 277 0.55 1.12 18.82
C TYR A 277 1.84 1.77 19.31
N SER A 278 2.10 1.77 20.62
CA SER A 278 3.34 2.28 21.20
C SER A 278 4.58 1.56 20.64
N LYS A 279 4.50 0.23 20.48
CA LYS A 279 5.57 -0.54 19.85
C LYS A 279 5.75 -0.20 18.38
N TYR A 280 4.66 0.02 17.63
CA TYR A 280 4.70 0.44 16.23
C TYR A 280 5.42 1.80 16.09
N PHE A 281 5.00 2.79 16.90
CA PHE A 281 5.63 4.12 16.89
C PHE A 281 7.10 4.07 17.31
N HIS A 282 7.45 3.24 18.30
CA HIS A 282 8.84 3.09 18.73
C HIS A 282 9.71 2.48 17.63
N THR A 283 9.23 1.42 16.97
CA THR A 283 9.94 0.79 15.85
C THR A 283 10.06 1.75 14.66
N THR A 284 9.03 2.53 14.36
CA THR A 284 9.06 3.55 13.29
C THR A 284 10.07 4.66 13.63
N ALA A 285 10.09 5.13 14.89
CA ALA A 285 11.06 6.13 15.36
C ALA A 285 12.51 5.61 15.30
N GLU A 286 12.72 4.32 15.51
CA GLU A 286 14.02 3.67 15.40
C GLU A 286 14.54 3.69 13.96
N PHE A 287 13.68 3.45 12.95
CA PHE A 287 14.06 3.58 11.54
C PHE A 287 14.35 5.03 11.13
N LEU A 288 13.63 6.00 11.70
CA LEU A 288 13.89 7.43 11.45
C LEU A 288 15.23 7.92 12.06
N HIS A 289 15.92 7.11 12.84
CA HIS A 289 17.30 7.38 13.26
C HIS A 289 18.36 6.92 12.24
N ASP A 290 17.98 6.06 11.29
CA ASP A 290 18.89 5.65 10.22
C ASP A 290 18.94 6.74 9.14
N ARG A 291 20.11 7.34 8.95
CA ARG A 291 20.33 8.45 8.02
C ARG A 291 20.00 8.08 6.57
N VAL A 292 20.29 6.84 6.17
CA VAL A 292 20.02 6.37 4.80
C VAL A 292 18.52 6.25 4.57
N PHE A 293 17.80 5.72 5.57
CA PHE A 293 16.34 5.61 5.50
C PHE A 293 15.65 6.97 5.48
N VAL A 294 16.09 7.91 6.32
CA VAL A 294 15.57 9.29 6.32
C VAL A 294 15.82 9.99 5.00
N SER A 295 17.03 9.85 4.44
CA SER A 295 17.35 10.41 3.11
C SER A 295 16.46 9.80 2.02
N LEU A 296 16.14 8.50 2.10
CA LEU A 296 15.21 7.85 1.18
C LEU A 296 13.78 8.41 1.32
N CYS A 297 13.33 8.67 2.55
CA CYS A 297 12.02 9.30 2.81
C CYS A 297 11.94 10.71 2.21
N ILE A 298 12.99 11.52 2.43
CA ILE A 298 13.09 12.89 1.88
C ILE A 298 13.14 12.83 0.34
N ALA A 299 13.96 11.94 -0.20
CA ALA A 299 14.08 11.78 -1.66
C ALA A 299 12.75 11.37 -2.29
N LEU A 300 12.01 10.43 -1.68
CA LEU A 300 10.69 10.02 -2.17
C LEU A 300 9.66 11.13 -2.04
N PHE A 301 9.66 11.89 -0.95
CA PHE A 301 8.77 13.04 -0.78
C PHE A 301 9.01 14.10 -1.88
N LEU A 302 10.26 14.50 -2.09
CA LEU A 302 10.64 15.48 -3.10
C LEU A 302 10.39 14.97 -4.52
N PHE A 303 10.67 13.68 -4.77
CA PHE A 303 10.34 13.03 -6.04
C PHE A 303 8.84 13.04 -6.31
N SER A 304 8.03 12.67 -5.33
CA SER A 304 6.57 12.64 -5.46
C SER A 304 5.97 14.03 -5.63
N LEU A 305 6.53 15.02 -4.94
CA LEU A 305 6.11 16.41 -5.05
C LEU A 305 6.36 17.00 -6.44
N GLY A 306 7.51 16.65 -7.05
CA GLY A 306 7.92 17.24 -8.32
C GLY A 306 7.62 16.41 -9.57
N ALA A 307 7.67 15.07 -9.50
CA ALA A 307 7.54 14.23 -10.68
C ALA A 307 6.09 13.92 -11.08
N PHE A 308 5.15 14.01 -10.16
CA PHE A 308 3.75 13.68 -10.44
C PHE A 308 3.00 14.80 -11.18
N PRO A 309 3.08 16.10 -10.77
CA PRO A 309 2.33 17.17 -11.41
C PRO A 309 2.64 17.38 -12.88
N PRO A 310 3.92 17.41 -13.31
CA PRO A 310 4.26 17.60 -14.72
C PRO A 310 3.66 16.56 -15.66
N VAL A 311 3.49 15.32 -15.18
CA VAL A 311 2.86 14.26 -15.97
C VAL A 311 1.39 14.59 -16.28
N LEU A 312 0.68 15.23 -15.36
CA LEU A 312 -0.71 15.66 -15.57
C LEU A 312 -0.84 16.85 -16.50
N PHE A 313 0.11 17.80 -16.45
CA PHE A 313 0.03 19.05 -17.18
C PHE A 313 0.80 19.06 -18.51
N MET A 314 1.44 17.96 -18.88
CA MET A 314 2.29 17.89 -20.08
C MET A 314 1.52 18.18 -21.39
N GLU A 315 0.25 17.76 -21.46
CA GLU A 315 -0.62 18.06 -22.62
C GLU A 315 -1.05 19.51 -22.66
N ASP A 316 -1.39 20.08 -21.50
CA ASP A 316 -1.74 21.49 -21.39
C ASP A 316 -0.56 22.40 -21.80
N VAL A 317 0.68 21.97 -21.50
CA VAL A 317 1.90 22.66 -21.96
C VAL A 317 2.00 22.62 -23.48
N ALA A 318 1.81 21.45 -24.09
CA ALA A 318 1.90 21.31 -25.53
C ALA A 318 0.83 22.14 -26.27
N GLN A 319 -0.36 22.29 -25.67
CA GLN A 319 -1.43 23.13 -26.19
C GLN A 319 -1.16 24.62 -25.98
N SER A 320 -0.72 25.03 -24.79
CA SER A 320 -0.44 26.44 -24.45
C SER A 320 0.72 27.02 -25.22
N GLU A 321 1.72 26.21 -25.58
CA GLU A 321 2.86 26.60 -26.42
C GLU A 321 2.55 26.53 -27.93
N GLY A 322 1.33 26.15 -28.32
CA GLY A 322 0.93 26.03 -29.73
C GLY A 322 1.70 24.96 -30.50
N LEU A 323 2.22 23.93 -29.81
CA LEU A 323 3.00 22.85 -30.42
C LEU A 323 2.10 21.76 -31.07
N ILE A 324 0.79 21.81 -30.83
CA ILE A 324 -0.20 20.88 -31.35
C ILE A 324 -1.26 21.68 -32.10
N ASP A 325 -1.34 21.51 -33.40
CA ASP A 325 -2.46 21.96 -34.22
C ASP A 325 -3.51 20.81 -34.34
N GLY A 326 -4.33 20.62 -33.30
CA GLY A 326 -5.34 19.61 -33.23
C GLY A 326 -5.08 18.45 -32.27
N ILE A 327 -5.91 17.38 -32.36
CA ILE A 327 -5.78 16.20 -31.49
C ILE A 327 -4.51 15.43 -31.85
N SER A 328 -3.60 15.26 -30.89
CA SER A 328 -2.40 14.46 -31.10
C SER A 328 -2.79 12.97 -31.27
N ILE A 329 -2.20 12.29 -32.26
CA ILE A 329 -2.44 10.86 -32.55
C ILE A 329 -2.09 9.99 -31.33
N ILE A 330 -1.10 10.41 -30.54
CA ILE A 330 -0.68 9.71 -29.31
C ILE A 330 -0.53 10.75 -28.20
N PRO A 331 -1.41 10.75 -27.19
CA PRO A 331 -1.31 11.63 -26.04
C PRO A 331 0.02 11.45 -25.28
N LEU A 332 0.62 12.53 -24.83
CA LEU A 332 1.89 12.51 -24.09
C LEU A 332 1.79 11.68 -22.78
N VAL A 333 0.64 11.73 -22.13
CA VAL A 333 0.33 10.92 -20.94
C VAL A 333 0.40 9.42 -21.26
N SER A 334 -0.06 9.01 -22.44
CA SER A 334 0.00 7.61 -22.89
C SER A 334 1.45 7.15 -23.11
N ILE A 335 2.30 8.01 -23.65
CA ILE A 335 3.74 7.76 -23.79
C ILE A 335 4.38 7.54 -22.42
N VAL A 336 4.09 8.43 -21.47
CA VAL A 336 4.57 8.30 -20.09
C VAL A 336 4.10 6.99 -19.44
N ALA A 337 2.83 6.61 -19.61
CA ALA A 337 2.28 5.38 -19.02
C ALA A 337 2.97 4.11 -19.56
N ILE A 338 3.14 4.00 -20.89
CA ILE A 338 3.80 2.86 -21.53
C ILE A 338 5.27 2.78 -21.09
N THR A 339 5.99 3.91 -21.15
CA THR A 339 7.41 3.94 -20.79
C THR A 339 7.63 3.72 -19.29
N THR A 340 6.71 4.15 -18.42
CA THR A 340 6.73 3.81 -16.99
C THR A 340 6.56 2.30 -16.77
N GLY A 341 5.66 1.65 -17.51
CA GLY A 341 5.50 0.19 -17.48
C GLY A 341 6.79 -0.52 -17.88
N LEU A 342 7.40 -0.11 -18.99
CA LEU A 342 8.68 -0.64 -19.44
C LEU A 342 9.81 -0.38 -18.41
N GLY A 343 9.87 0.83 -17.86
CA GLY A 343 10.82 1.20 -16.82
C GLY A 343 10.68 0.32 -15.57
N LYS A 344 9.46 0.04 -15.10
CA LYS A 344 9.22 -0.86 -13.96
C LYS A 344 9.80 -2.27 -14.18
N LEU A 345 9.63 -2.81 -15.39
CA LEU A 345 10.18 -4.12 -15.73
C LEU A 345 11.72 -4.10 -15.80
N VAL A 346 12.28 -3.16 -16.57
CA VAL A 346 13.73 -3.06 -16.77
C VAL A 346 14.46 -2.77 -15.47
N LEU A 347 13.99 -1.79 -14.70
CA LEU A 347 14.60 -1.43 -13.40
C LEU A 347 14.43 -2.56 -12.38
N GLY A 348 13.31 -3.28 -12.41
CA GLY A 348 13.11 -4.47 -11.58
C GLY A 348 14.14 -5.56 -11.87
N ILE A 349 14.41 -5.85 -13.14
CA ILE A 349 15.45 -6.81 -13.55
C ILE A 349 16.84 -6.31 -13.16
N LEU A 350 17.15 -5.03 -13.41
CA LEU A 350 18.44 -4.43 -13.06
C LEU A 350 18.73 -4.48 -11.56
N ALA A 351 17.69 -4.32 -10.72
CA ALA A 351 17.84 -4.38 -9.28
C ALA A 351 18.21 -5.77 -8.75
N ASP A 352 17.86 -6.85 -9.48
CA ASP A 352 18.21 -8.22 -9.11
C ASP A 352 19.65 -8.62 -9.54
N ILE A 353 20.33 -7.80 -10.34
CA ILE A 353 21.69 -8.07 -10.79
C ILE A 353 22.68 -7.84 -9.64
N ARG A 354 23.53 -8.81 -9.34
CA ARG A 354 24.46 -8.79 -8.19
C ARG A 354 25.46 -7.61 -8.20
N TRP A 355 25.81 -7.10 -9.38
CA TRP A 355 26.81 -6.03 -9.54
C TRP A 355 26.17 -4.65 -9.39
N VAL A 356 24.84 -4.56 -9.50
CA VAL A 356 24.09 -3.30 -9.42
C VAL A 356 23.69 -3.03 -7.98
N ASN A 357 24.19 -1.93 -7.43
CA ASN A 357 23.68 -1.48 -6.14
C ASN A 357 22.33 -0.80 -6.35
N SER A 358 21.29 -1.42 -5.82
CA SER A 358 19.90 -0.95 -5.99
C SER A 358 19.66 0.47 -5.48
N LEU A 359 20.40 0.90 -4.44
CA LEU A 359 20.29 2.27 -3.90
C LEU A 359 20.86 3.31 -4.87
N TYR A 360 22.02 3.02 -5.48
CA TYR A 360 22.58 3.91 -6.51
C TYR A 360 21.72 3.91 -7.77
N LEU A 361 21.17 2.76 -8.17
CA LEU A 361 20.25 2.67 -9.30
C LEU A 361 19.01 3.55 -9.05
N TYR A 362 18.45 3.49 -7.85
CA TYR A 362 17.30 4.32 -7.46
C TYR A 362 17.66 5.82 -7.49
N ALA A 363 18.79 6.21 -6.86
CA ALA A 363 19.25 7.59 -6.86
C ALA A 363 19.50 8.12 -8.30
N PHE A 364 20.08 7.29 -9.17
CA PHE A 364 20.32 7.63 -10.59
C PHE A 364 19.00 7.91 -11.32
N THR A 365 17.98 7.09 -11.13
CA THR A 365 16.66 7.31 -11.78
C THR A 365 15.97 8.58 -11.27
N VAL A 366 16.07 8.89 -9.97
CA VAL A 366 15.54 10.13 -9.41
C VAL A 366 16.27 11.35 -9.98
N VAL A 367 17.60 11.34 -10.01
CA VAL A 367 18.41 12.43 -10.61
C VAL A 367 18.06 12.59 -12.09
N GLY A 368 17.97 11.49 -12.83
CA GLY A 368 17.62 11.49 -14.25
C GLY A 368 16.24 12.11 -14.51
N THR A 369 15.23 11.78 -13.70
CA THR A 369 13.91 12.44 -13.76
C THR A 369 14.04 13.94 -13.53
N GLY A 370 14.77 14.35 -12.48
CA GLY A 370 14.94 15.77 -12.14
C GLY A 370 15.59 16.57 -13.27
N VAL A 371 16.66 16.05 -13.88
CA VAL A 371 17.32 16.67 -15.04
C VAL A 371 16.36 16.77 -16.23
N THR A 372 15.61 15.70 -16.52
CA THR A 372 14.65 15.70 -17.64
C THR A 372 13.58 16.76 -17.45
N LEU A 373 13.04 16.91 -16.23
CA LEU A 373 12.04 17.94 -15.93
C LEU A 373 12.57 19.36 -16.11
N LEU A 374 13.84 19.61 -15.79
CA LEU A 374 14.48 20.93 -15.99
C LEU A 374 14.70 21.27 -17.48
N VAL A 375 14.77 20.26 -18.35
CA VAL A 375 14.97 20.46 -19.81
C VAL A 375 13.62 20.72 -20.52
N ILE A 376 12.49 20.32 -19.96
CA ILE A 376 11.16 20.48 -20.59
C ILE A 376 10.87 21.94 -20.99
N PRO A 377 11.05 22.98 -20.11
CA PRO A 377 10.73 24.35 -20.48
C PRO A 377 11.58 24.93 -21.63
N VAL A 378 12.77 24.38 -21.84
CA VAL A 378 13.67 24.81 -22.91
C VAL A 378 13.29 24.19 -24.27
N THR A 379 12.48 23.13 -24.24
CA THR A 379 12.16 22.34 -25.45
C THR A 379 10.92 22.92 -26.15
N LYS A 380 11.14 23.55 -27.31
CA LYS A 380 10.07 24.16 -28.10
C LYS A 380 9.65 23.31 -29.32
N ASN A 381 9.79 22.00 -29.23
CA ASN A 381 9.46 21.07 -30.31
C ASN A 381 8.64 19.90 -29.77
N TYR A 382 7.52 19.55 -30.41
CA TYR A 382 6.63 18.46 -29.98
C TYR A 382 7.35 17.11 -29.89
N LEU A 383 8.23 16.78 -30.90
CA LEU A 383 9.02 15.56 -30.86
C LEU A 383 9.97 15.53 -29.65
N GLY A 384 10.58 16.67 -29.32
CA GLY A 384 11.41 16.78 -28.12
C GLY A 384 10.59 16.53 -26.84
N LEU A 385 9.36 17.05 -26.76
CA LEU A 385 8.47 16.85 -25.64
C LEU A 385 8.05 15.37 -25.50
N GLN A 386 7.78 14.69 -26.63
CA GLN A 386 7.52 13.23 -26.64
C GLN A 386 8.71 12.41 -26.10
N ILE A 387 9.94 12.73 -26.53
CA ILE A 387 11.15 12.07 -26.06
C ILE A 387 11.35 12.31 -24.55
N LEU A 388 11.20 13.55 -24.09
CA LEU A 388 11.33 13.87 -22.67
C LEU A 388 10.25 13.20 -21.82
N SER A 389 9.00 13.12 -22.32
CA SER A 389 7.92 12.37 -21.71
C SER A 389 8.24 10.88 -21.57
N ALA A 390 8.84 10.29 -22.62
CA ALA A 390 9.27 8.90 -22.58
C ALA A 390 10.39 8.67 -21.56
N VAL A 391 11.35 9.59 -21.42
CA VAL A 391 12.44 9.49 -20.45
C VAL A 391 11.92 9.66 -19.02
N VAL A 392 11.05 10.65 -18.76
CA VAL A 392 10.40 10.84 -17.46
C VAL A 392 9.62 9.58 -17.07
N GLY A 393 8.84 9.04 -18.01
CA GLY A 393 8.09 7.80 -17.78
C GLY A 393 9.02 6.65 -17.42
N PHE A 394 10.07 6.40 -18.20
CA PHE A 394 11.01 5.31 -17.96
C PHE A 394 11.66 5.40 -16.57
N PHE A 395 12.15 6.57 -16.18
CA PHE A 395 12.76 6.76 -14.86
C PHE A 395 11.74 6.70 -13.73
N SER A 396 10.49 7.09 -13.95
CA SER A 396 9.38 6.95 -12.99
C SER A 396 9.04 5.47 -12.70
N GLY A 397 9.57 4.53 -13.49
CA GLY A 397 9.54 3.10 -13.19
C GLY A 397 10.23 2.71 -11.87
N ASN A 398 11.00 3.61 -11.24
CA ASN A 398 11.67 3.42 -9.94
C ASN A 398 10.70 3.05 -8.79
N TRP A 399 9.40 3.32 -8.92
CA TRP A 399 8.38 2.86 -7.98
C TRP A 399 8.39 1.34 -7.77
N ALA A 400 8.74 0.56 -8.81
CA ALA A 400 8.81 -0.90 -8.72
C ALA A 400 9.95 -1.39 -7.82
N ILE A 401 11.07 -0.67 -7.79
CA ILE A 401 12.25 -1.05 -6.99
C ILE A 401 12.26 -0.42 -5.59
N THR A 402 11.36 0.51 -5.29
CA THR A 402 11.28 1.16 -3.98
C THR A 402 11.14 0.17 -2.81
N PRO A 403 10.24 -0.85 -2.83
CA PRO A 403 10.16 -1.84 -1.76
C PRO A 403 11.41 -2.72 -1.69
N TYR A 404 12.08 -2.99 -2.81
CA TYR A 404 13.34 -3.73 -2.86
C TYR A 404 14.47 -2.97 -2.18
N VAL A 405 14.63 -1.68 -2.48
CA VAL A 405 15.62 -0.79 -1.84
C VAL A 405 15.36 -0.70 -0.33
N THR A 406 14.10 -0.51 0.06
CA THR A 406 13.71 -0.49 1.48
C THR A 406 14.09 -1.78 2.20
N THR A 407 13.86 -2.94 1.56
CA THR A 407 14.24 -4.25 2.12
C THR A 407 15.75 -4.36 2.33
N LYS A 408 16.56 -3.82 1.43
CA LYS A 408 18.03 -3.82 1.55
C LYS A 408 18.55 -2.95 2.70
N ILE A 409 17.85 -1.85 3.02
CA ILE A 409 18.24 -0.92 4.11
C ILE A 409 17.79 -1.46 5.47
N VAL A 410 16.54 -1.93 5.57
CA VAL A 410 15.90 -2.22 6.86
C VAL A 410 15.81 -3.72 7.16
N GLY A 411 15.97 -4.56 6.14
CA GLY A 411 15.73 -6.00 6.24
C GLY A 411 14.27 -6.39 6.04
N ILE A 412 14.02 -7.70 5.89
CA ILE A 412 12.68 -8.23 5.58
C ILE A 412 11.72 -8.08 6.78
N ASP A 413 12.22 -8.26 8.00
CA ASP A 413 11.40 -8.22 9.22
C ASP A 413 10.84 -6.82 9.49
N GLY A 414 11.58 -5.77 9.13
CA GLY A 414 11.17 -4.37 9.24
C GLY A 414 10.44 -3.81 8.02
N LEU A 415 10.43 -4.54 6.90
CA LEU A 415 9.94 -4.04 5.60
C LEU A 415 8.57 -3.40 5.69
N THR A 416 7.60 -4.07 6.28
CA THR A 416 6.20 -3.60 6.27
C THR A 416 6.02 -2.28 7.00
N HIS A 417 6.74 -2.09 8.13
CA HIS A 417 6.70 -0.85 8.89
C HIS A 417 7.45 0.28 8.19
N ALA A 418 8.67 0.00 7.74
CA ALA A 418 9.52 0.97 7.06
C ALA A 418 8.90 1.40 5.73
N TYR A 419 8.38 0.45 4.94
CA TYR A 419 7.74 0.74 3.68
C TYR A 419 6.45 1.55 3.84
N GLY A 420 5.63 1.23 4.87
CA GLY A 420 4.46 2.03 5.22
C GLY A 420 4.82 3.48 5.55
N THR A 421 5.89 3.68 6.34
CA THR A 421 6.41 5.02 6.67
C THR A 421 6.95 5.76 5.45
N LEU A 422 7.68 5.07 4.59
CA LEU A 422 8.21 5.63 3.36
C LEU A 422 7.09 6.11 2.43
N MET A 423 6.07 5.28 2.23
CA MET A 423 4.90 5.61 1.40
C MET A 423 4.06 6.76 1.97
N PHE A 424 4.01 6.91 3.28
CA PHE A 424 3.37 8.04 3.95
C PHE A 424 4.00 9.38 3.50
N PHE A 425 5.33 9.48 3.49
CA PHE A 425 6.01 10.69 2.98
C PHE A 425 5.77 10.88 1.47
N GLY A 426 5.83 9.82 0.67
CA GLY A 426 5.52 9.88 -0.75
C GLY A 426 4.09 10.35 -1.03
N GLY A 427 3.12 9.88 -0.24
CA GLY A 427 1.72 10.26 -0.36
C GLY A 427 1.48 11.76 -0.12
N PHE A 428 2.15 12.35 0.87
CA PHE A 428 2.11 13.80 1.08
C PHE A 428 2.69 14.55 -0.12
N GLY A 429 3.77 14.06 -0.71
CA GLY A 429 4.35 14.65 -1.92
C GLY A 429 3.35 14.66 -3.08
N ILE A 430 2.69 13.54 -3.36
CA ILE A 430 1.68 13.44 -4.43
C ILE A 430 0.47 14.33 -4.15
N MET A 431 0.01 14.38 -2.89
CA MET A 431 -1.15 15.19 -2.52
C MET A 431 -0.89 16.69 -2.67
N LEU A 432 0.31 17.15 -2.32
CA LEU A 432 0.68 18.57 -2.34
C LEU A 432 1.20 19.04 -3.72
N GLY A 433 1.73 18.13 -4.52
CA GLY A 433 2.37 18.46 -5.80
C GLY A 433 1.47 19.22 -6.77
N PRO A 434 0.33 18.65 -7.22
CA PRO A 434 -0.54 19.31 -8.18
C PRO A 434 -1.10 20.65 -7.73
N PRO A 435 -1.56 20.85 -6.47
CA PRO A 435 -1.98 22.16 -6.00
C PRO A 435 -0.87 23.21 -6.04
N VAL A 436 0.36 22.84 -5.66
CA VAL A 436 1.51 23.77 -5.69
C VAL A 436 1.84 24.18 -7.12
N VAL A 437 1.86 23.24 -8.05
CA VAL A 437 2.11 23.52 -9.48
C VAL A 437 0.97 24.36 -10.09
N GLY A 438 -0.28 24.04 -9.78
CA GLY A 438 -1.42 24.84 -10.20
C GLY A 438 -1.33 26.28 -9.68
N TRP A 439 -0.91 26.46 -8.44
CA TRP A 439 -0.67 27.79 -7.85
C TRP A 439 0.42 28.58 -8.59
N PHE A 440 1.53 27.93 -8.95
CA PHE A 440 2.56 28.57 -9.75
C PHE A 440 2.03 29.02 -11.12
N TYR A 441 1.22 28.18 -11.76
CA TYR A 441 0.57 28.52 -13.03
C TYR A 441 -0.40 29.71 -12.88
N ASP A 442 -1.29 29.67 -11.87
CA ASP A 442 -2.25 30.77 -11.64
C ASP A 442 -1.57 32.10 -11.41
N TRP A 443 -0.38 32.09 -10.78
CA TRP A 443 0.38 33.30 -10.46
C TRP A 443 1.24 33.81 -11.63
N THR A 444 1.87 32.89 -12.38
CA THR A 444 2.84 33.24 -13.43
C THR A 444 2.28 33.18 -14.84
N GLN A 445 1.11 32.53 -15.03
CA GLN A 445 0.49 32.21 -16.33
C GLN A 445 1.46 31.46 -17.26
N SER A 446 2.48 30.79 -16.71
CA SER A 446 3.46 29.98 -17.42
C SER A 446 3.76 28.68 -16.64
N TYR A 447 3.93 27.59 -17.36
CA TYR A 447 4.35 26.32 -16.78
C TYR A 447 5.87 26.25 -16.50
N ASP A 448 6.67 27.16 -17.05
CA ASP A 448 8.13 27.12 -16.93
C ASP A 448 8.60 27.08 -15.47
N PHE A 449 8.06 27.99 -14.64
CA PHE A 449 8.36 28.01 -13.20
C PHE A 449 7.95 26.72 -12.48
N ALA A 450 6.82 26.15 -12.86
CA ALA A 450 6.33 24.90 -12.29
C ALA A 450 7.28 23.73 -12.60
N PHE A 451 7.80 23.65 -13.83
CA PHE A 451 8.76 22.62 -14.23
C PHE A 451 10.13 22.83 -13.59
N TYR A 452 10.63 24.07 -13.52
CA TYR A 452 11.88 24.38 -12.82
C TYR A 452 11.78 24.04 -11.33
N PHE A 453 10.70 24.39 -10.66
CA PHE A 453 10.45 24.00 -9.28
C PHE A 453 10.42 22.48 -9.12
N SER A 454 9.62 21.79 -9.93
CA SER A 454 9.47 20.34 -9.91
C SER A 454 10.81 19.63 -10.15
N GLY A 455 11.54 20.03 -11.19
CA GLY A 455 12.83 19.44 -11.54
C GLY A 455 13.88 19.68 -10.44
N THR A 456 13.91 20.87 -9.85
CA THR A 456 14.84 21.20 -8.75
C THR A 456 14.53 20.36 -7.50
N CYS A 457 13.26 20.22 -7.11
CA CYS A 457 12.88 19.37 -5.98
C CYS A 457 13.33 17.93 -6.17
N VAL A 458 13.05 17.35 -7.34
CA VAL A 458 13.42 15.96 -7.66
C VAL A 458 14.94 15.78 -7.68
N LEU A 459 15.67 16.73 -8.29
CA LEU A 459 17.13 16.72 -8.36
C LEU A 459 17.77 16.76 -6.97
N VAL A 460 17.33 17.68 -6.11
CA VAL A 460 17.80 17.81 -4.72
C VAL A 460 17.55 16.51 -3.95
N GLY A 461 16.37 15.91 -4.11
CA GLY A 461 16.04 14.61 -3.51
C GLY A 461 17.01 13.50 -3.95
N GLY A 462 17.26 13.39 -5.26
CA GLY A 462 18.17 12.39 -5.81
C GLY A 462 19.63 12.59 -5.39
N ILE A 463 20.13 13.83 -5.41
CA ILE A 463 21.49 14.17 -4.96
C ILE A 463 21.65 13.89 -3.46
N SER A 464 20.69 14.26 -2.62
CA SER A 464 20.74 13.99 -1.17
C SER A 464 20.86 12.50 -0.87
N LEU A 465 20.12 11.67 -1.61
CA LEU A 465 20.20 10.21 -1.49
C LEU A 465 21.56 9.67 -1.99
N PHE A 466 22.05 10.20 -3.10
CA PHE A 466 23.35 9.80 -3.64
C PHE A 466 24.51 10.13 -2.67
N LEU A 467 24.50 11.32 -2.07
CA LEU A 467 25.49 11.73 -1.08
C LEU A 467 25.49 10.88 0.17
N THR A 468 24.31 10.51 0.68
CA THR A 468 24.19 9.66 1.88
C THR A 468 24.57 8.20 1.62
N ALA A 469 24.48 7.74 0.37
CA ALA A 469 24.90 6.41 -0.06
C ALA A 469 26.42 6.27 -0.25
N LEU A 470 27.19 7.35 -0.26
CA LEU A 470 28.64 7.30 -0.47
C LEU A 470 29.35 6.63 0.73
N PRO A 471 30.27 5.68 0.49
CA PRO A 471 30.98 4.93 1.56
C PRO A 471 31.90 5.82 2.42
N CYS A 472 32.21 7.04 1.98
CA CYS A 472 32.99 8.00 2.76
C CYS A 472 32.30 8.46 4.05
N TRP A 473 30.98 8.35 4.13
CA TRP A 473 30.20 8.78 5.30
C TRP A 473 30.07 7.68 6.37
N ASP A 474 30.27 6.41 5.99
CA ASP A 474 30.15 5.25 6.89
C ASP A 474 31.41 5.01 7.77
N LYS A 475 32.54 5.65 7.46
CA LYS A 475 33.79 5.50 8.23
C LYS A 475 33.71 5.95 9.72
N LYS A 476 32.65 6.66 10.10
CA LYS A 476 32.42 7.06 11.50
C LYS A 476 31.65 6.02 12.33
N LYS A 477 30.97 5.06 11.72
CA LYS A 477 30.17 4.03 12.44
C LYS A 477 31.03 2.85 12.92
N ASN A 478 32.08 2.48 12.18
CA ASN A 478 32.94 1.31 12.51
C ASN A 478 33.87 1.49 13.73
N LYS A 479 33.80 2.59 14.45
CA LYS A 479 34.61 2.78 15.69
C LYS A 479 33.83 2.53 16.99
N LYS A 480 32.54 2.20 16.94
CA LYS A 480 31.70 2.02 18.15
C LYS A 480 30.80 0.79 18.19
N GLU A 481 30.74 -0.03 17.15
CA GLU A 481 29.98 -1.29 17.22
C GLU A 481 30.92 -2.49 17.15
N ASN A 482 30.85 -3.33 18.18
CA ASN A 482 31.43 -4.66 18.19
C ASN A 482 31.01 -5.44 16.95
N PRO A 483 31.91 -6.20 16.31
CA PRO A 483 31.54 -6.98 15.13
C PRO A 483 30.44 -7.99 15.52
N ARG A 484 29.28 -7.87 14.86
CA ARG A 484 28.31 -8.97 14.86
C ARG A 484 29.02 -10.19 14.30
N PRO A 485 28.90 -11.39 14.88
CA PRO A 485 29.54 -12.58 14.35
C PRO A 485 29.05 -12.79 12.91
N GLU A 486 29.99 -12.72 11.97
CA GLU A 486 29.80 -13.24 10.62
C GLU A 486 29.40 -14.71 10.76
N ILE A 487 28.22 -15.06 10.30
CA ILE A 487 27.83 -16.46 10.13
C ILE A 487 28.61 -16.93 8.89
N GLU A 488 29.76 -17.47 9.16
CA GLU A 488 30.61 -18.19 8.21
C GLU A 488 29.82 -19.41 7.72
N TYR A 489 29.34 -19.35 6.48
CA TYR A 489 28.82 -20.52 5.79
C TYR A 489 30.00 -21.44 5.45
N THR A 490 30.48 -22.16 6.46
CA THR A 490 31.39 -23.27 6.22
C THR A 490 30.63 -24.39 5.50
N SER A 491 31.09 -24.68 4.31
CA SER A 491 30.76 -25.83 3.48
C SER A 491 31.08 -27.13 4.21
N ASN A 492 30.14 -27.66 5.02
CA ASN A 492 30.20 -29.02 5.52
C ASN A 492 29.23 -29.93 4.74
N CYS A 493 29.53 -30.10 3.46
CA CYS A 493 28.88 -31.11 2.61
C CYS A 493 29.88 -32.09 1.97
N GLU A 494 31.09 -32.30 2.55
CA GLU A 494 32.06 -33.27 2.00
C GLU A 494 32.55 -34.33 3.00
N LYS A 495 31.84 -34.60 4.07
CA LYS A 495 32.25 -35.65 5.04
C LYS A 495 31.20 -36.68 5.43
N VAL A 496 30.22 -36.98 4.58
CA VAL A 496 29.29 -38.12 4.80
C VAL A 496 29.25 -39.09 3.62
N ALA A 497 30.22 -39.07 2.72
CA ALA A 497 30.32 -40.03 1.59
C ALA A 497 31.50 -41.02 1.73
N SER A 498 32.00 -41.32 2.93
CA SER A 498 33.08 -42.30 3.09
C SER A 498 32.92 -43.21 4.30
N VAL A 499 31.69 -43.50 4.73
CA VAL A 499 31.41 -44.67 5.64
C VAL A 499 29.98 -45.16 5.32
N ALA A 500 29.85 -45.95 4.28
CA ALA A 500 28.94 -47.07 4.10
C ALA A 500 29.19 -47.70 2.73
#